data_d49bcd355ff6fda0654f01aa3d2d7eba
#
_entry.id   d49bcd355ff6fda0654f01aa3d2d7eba
#
_cell.length_a   1.000
_cell.length_b   1.000
_cell.length_c   1.000
_cell.angle_alpha   90.00
_cell.angle_beta   90.00
_cell.angle_gamma   90.00
#
_symmetry.space_group_name_H-M   'P 1'
#
loop_
_entity.id
_entity.type
_entity.pdbx_description
1 polymer ?
#
loop_
_entity_poly.entity_id
_entity_poly.type
_entity_poly.pdbx_seq_one_letter_code
_entity_poly.pdbx_strand_id
1 'polypeptide(L)'
;MVDHKSAQEEMLIARMLRKTYRGASCPALKNFNISIGPGEIFGLLGPNGAGKTTAISIMSSLFRPDNGSITICGVDILKYPNQAKKMFGLVPQDIALYPNLTARENLSYFGRLYGLRGERLKQRVRECLELVGLEEGADKRVFTYSGGMKRRANLAAGILHSPRVLFLDEPTVGIDAQSRNMILKRLSVLKQSGISMIYTTHYMEEAEFLCSRIAIIDQGRIIAQGLPKELIEQHPGCSDLADLFLKLTGKRLRD
;
A
#
# COMPACT_ATOMS: atom_id res chain seq x y z
N MET A 1 -21.23 32.71 9.81
CA MET A 1 -21.46 31.70 8.79
C MET A 1 -20.30 30.72 8.87
N VAL A 2 -20.53 29.58 9.49
CA VAL A 2 -19.49 28.54 9.61
C VAL A 2 -19.54 27.72 8.33
N ASP A 3 -18.47 27.78 7.54
CA ASP A 3 -18.30 27.00 6.32
C ASP A 3 -18.40 25.50 6.64
N HIS A 4 -19.53 24.91 6.37
CA HIS A 4 -19.69 23.46 6.26
C HIS A 4 -19.02 22.98 4.96
N LYS A 5 -17.67 22.97 4.91
CA LYS A 5 -16.96 22.07 4.03
C LYS A 5 -17.37 20.65 4.48
N SER A 6 -18.18 19.99 3.66
CA SER A 6 -18.56 18.60 3.83
C SER A 6 -17.31 17.79 4.19
N ALA A 7 -17.25 17.30 5.43
CA ALA A 7 -16.19 16.41 5.87
C ALA A 7 -16.27 15.16 4.98
N GLN A 8 -15.46 15.10 3.93
CA GLN A 8 -15.27 13.87 3.18
C GLN A 8 -14.82 12.81 4.19
N GLU A 9 -15.61 11.75 4.30
CA GLU A 9 -15.38 10.69 5.27
C GLU A 9 -14.03 10.03 4.97
N GLU A 10 -13.02 10.26 5.81
CA GLU A 10 -11.66 9.73 5.65
C GLU A 10 -11.71 8.19 5.58
N MET A 11 -11.06 7.61 4.58
CA MET A 11 -11.02 6.17 4.39
C MET A 11 -10.09 5.46 5.35
N LEU A 12 -9.02 6.15 5.77
CA LEU A 12 -8.11 5.69 6.81
C LEU A 12 -7.64 6.88 7.64
N ILE A 13 -7.62 6.72 8.94
CA ILE A 13 -7.00 7.65 9.88
C ILE A 13 -6.10 6.86 10.83
N ALA A 14 -4.83 7.24 10.90
CA ALA A 14 -3.88 6.75 11.90
C ALA A 14 -3.41 7.95 12.73
N ARG A 15 -3.54 7.88 14.06
CA ARG A 15 -3.20 8.97 14.98
C ARG A 15 -2.24 8.51 16.05
N MET A 16 -1.17 9.28 16.27
CA MET A 16 -0.21 9.13 17.37
C MET A 16 0.41 7.74 17.45
N LEU A 17 0.59 7.05 16.29
CA LEU A 17 1.13 5.70 16.30
C LEU A 17 2.56 5.69 16.80
N ARG A 18 2.81 4.80 17.75
CA ARG A 18 4.13 4.50 18.30
C ARG A 18 4.37 3.01 18.26
N LYS A 19 5.60 2.61 17.92
CA LYS A 19 6.03 1.22 17.97
C LYS A 19 7.50 1.11 18.30
N THR A 20 7.81 0.31 19.30
CA THR A 20 9.17 -0.09 19.65
C THR A 20 9.22 -1.62 19.63
N TYR A 21 10.15 -2.19 18.89
CA TYR A 21 10.35 -3.64 18.89
C TYR A 21 11.15 -4.06 20.13
N ARG A 22 10.90 -5.28 20.61
CA ARG A 22 11.63 -5.84 21.76
C ARG A 22 13.13 -5.87 21.48
N GLY A 23 13.93 -5.31 22.36
CA GLY A 23 15.39 -5.21 22.22
C GLY A 23 15.88 -4.04 21.36
N ALA A 24 14.99 -3.26 20.75
CA ALA A 24 15.39 -2.06 20.02
C ALA A 24 15.59 -0.87 20.96
N SER A 25 16.68 -0.12 20.76
CA SER A 25 16.99 1.11 21.52
C SER A 25 16.13 2.30 21.13
N CYS A 26 15.58 2.29 19.90
CA CYS A 26 14.78 3.38 19.36
C CYS A 26 13.45 2.87 18.82
N PRO A 27 12.35 3.66 18.95
CA PRO A 27 11.08 3.34 18.33
C PRO A 27 11.17 3.32 16.81
N ALA A 28 10.57 2.31 16.17
CA ALA A 28 10.40 2.21 14.72
C ALA A 28 9.35 3.20 14.18
N LEU A 29 8.37 3.58 15.01
CA LEU A 29 7.44 4.69 14.75
C LEU A 29 7.36 5.61 15.98
N LYS A 30 7.35 6.93 15.72
CA LYS A 30 7.33 7.99 16.73
C LYS A 30 6.29 9.02 16.36
N ASN A 31 5.13 8.99 17.02
CA ASN A 31 4.05 9.96 16.79
C ASN A 31 3.64 10.06 15.30
N PHE A 32 3.43 8.90 14.67
CA PHE A 32 3.08 8.82 13.27
C PHE A 32 1.59 9.13 13.06
N ASN A 33 1.30 10.10 12.17
CA ASN A 33 -0.05 10.56 11.90
C ASN A 33 -0.28 10.66 10.39
N ILE A 34 -1.28 9.97 9.85
CA ILE A 34 -1.75 10.13 8.48
C ILE A 34 -3.26 10.02 8.39
N SER A 35 -3.83 10.65 7.39
CA SER A 35 -5.21 10.44 6.96
C SER A 35 -5.28 10.30 5.44
N ILE A 36 -6.24 9.51 4.94
CA ILE A 36 -6.37 9.16 3.53
C ILE A 36 -7.82 9.31 3.13
N GLY A 37 -8.06 10.12 2.12
CA GLY A 37 -9.38 10.36 1.55
C GLY A 37 -9.86 9.26 0.59
N PRO A 38 -11.14 9.33 0.15
CA PRO A 38 -11.70 8.42 -0.84
C PRO A 38 -10.99 8.52 -2.20
N GLY A 39 -10.63 7.37 -2.80
CA GLY A 39 -9.97 7.31 -4.11
C GLY A 39 -8.58 7.96 -4.16
N GLU A 40 -7.98 8.20 -3.02
CA GLU A 40 -6.64 8.78 -2.90
C GLU A 40 -5.57 7.69 -2.99
N ILE A 41 -4.47 7.95 -3.70
CA ILE A 41 -3.23 7.19 -3.56
C ILE A 41 -2.26 8.05 -2.74
N PHE A 42 -1.98 7.59 -1.52
CA PHE A 42 -1.08 8.23 -0.58
C PHE A 42 0.28 7.53 -0.60
N GLY A 43 1.33 8.24 -0.99
CA GLY A 43 2.69 7.74 -1.00
C GLY A 43 3.35 7.85 0.38
N LEU A 44 3.92 6.76 0.88
CA LEU A 44 4.77 6.77 2.08
C LEU A 44 6.21 6.48 1.66
N LEU A 45 7.02 7.54 1.57
CA LEU A 45 8.38 7.53 1.06
C LEU A 45 9.39 7.58 2.20
N GLY A 46 10.50 6.88 2.06
CA GLY A 46 11.54 6.91 3.08
C GLY A 46 12.65 5.90 2.78
N PRO A 47 13.83 6.08 3.39
CA PRO A 47 14.94 5.12 3.24
C PRO A 47 14.59 3.78 3.87
N ASN A 48 15.42 2.76 3.58
CA ASN A 48 15.30 1.47 4.25
C ASN A 48 15.48 1.64 5.76
N GLY A 49 14.62 0.99 6.55
CA GLY A 49 14.61 1.14 8.00
C GLY A 49 13.91 2.39 8.54
N ALA A 50 13.35 3.26 7.68
CA ALA A 50 12.64 4.47 8.13
C ALA A 50 11.34 4.20 8.90
N GLY A 51 10.76 2.98 8.78
CA GLY A 51 9.52 2.59 9.43
C GLY A 51 8.33 2.35 8.49
N LYS A 52 8.51 2.38 7.16
CA LYS A 52 7.45 2.18 6.16
C LYS A 52 6.68 0.87 6.37
N THR A 53 7.40 -0.27 6.33
CA THR A 53 6.82 -1.60 6.54
C THR A 53 6.20 -1.75 7.93
N THR A 54 6.78 -1.11 8.96
CA THR A 54 6.18 -1.09 10.31
C THR A 54 4.85 -0.35 10.32
N ALA A 55 4.76 0.80 9.63
CA ALA A 55 3.51 1.55 9.50
C ALA A 55 2.45 0.73 8.76
N ILE A 56 2.79 0.14 7.61
CA ILE A 56 1.89 -0.77 6.86
C ILE A 56 1.43 -1.93 7.74
N SER A 57 2.35 -2.61 8.42
CA SER A 57 2.02 -3.78 9.26
C SER A 57 1.08 -3.44 10.41
N ILE A 58 1.21 -2.25 11.00
CA ILE A 58 0.32 -1.79 12.08
C ILE A 58 -1.05 -1.40 11.50
N MET A 59 -1.08 -0.62 10.42
CA MET A 59 -2.32 -0.18 9.79
C MET A 59 -3.11 -1.32 9.15
N SER A 60 -2.43 -2.40 8.73
CA SER A 60 -3.05 -3.63 8.23
C SER A 60 -3.34 -4.68 9.34
N SER A 61 -3.22 -4.29 10.62
CA SER A 61 -3.53 -5.16 11.77
C SER A 61 -2.66 -6.44 11.86
N LEU A 62 -1.46 -6.45 11.26
CA LEU A 62 -0.47 -7.53 11.45
C LEU A 62 0.21 -7.40 12.83
N PHE A 63 0.51 -6.15 13.25
CA PHE A 63 1.07 -5.87 14.56
C PHE A 63 0.22 -4.84 15.30
N ARG A 64 0.21 -4.93 16.63
CA ARG A 64 -0.39 -3.89 17.46
C ARG A 64 0.61 -2.75 17.68
N PRO A 65 0.18 -1.47 17.60
CA PRO A 65 0.98 -0.35 18.06
C PRO A 65 1.13 -0.40 19.58
N ASP A 66 2.16 0.28 20.10
CA ASP A 66 2.32 0.48 21.55
C ASP A 66 1.42 1.62 22.04
N ASN A 67 1.12 2.59 21.15
CA ASN A 67 0.19 3.69 21.41
C ASN A 67 -0.42 4.18 20.08
N GLY A 68 -1.54 4.90 20.17
CA GLY A 68 -2.25 5.48 19.05
C GLY A 68 -3.54 4.74 18.68
N SER A 69 -4.21 5.26 17.67
CA SER A 69 -5.47 4.69 17.16
C SER A 69 -5.47 4.63 15.64
N ILE A 70 -6.25 3.69 15.09
CA ILE A 70 -6.39 3.52 13.65
C ILE A 70 -7.85 3.22 13.36
N THR A 71 -8.42 3.97 12.43
CA THR A 71 -9.75 3.68 11.88
C THR A 71 -9.66 3.47 10.36
N ILE A 72 -10.38 2.48 9.85
CA ILE A 72 -10.55 2.21 8.43
C ILE A 72 -12.03 2.22 8.12
N CYS A 73 -12.47 3.08 7.21
CA CYS A 73 -13.90 3.28 6.89
C CYS A 73 -14.75 3.47 8.14
N GLY A 74 -14.27 4.27 9.12
CA GLY A 74 -14.94 4.51 10.38
C GLY A 74 -14.81 3.39 11.43
N VAL A 75 -14.21 2.25 11.11
CA VAL A 75 -14.06 1.11 12.03
C VAL A 75 -12.70 1.15 12.73
N ASP A 76 -12.70 1.14 14.07
CA ASP A 76 -11.49 1.00 14.90
C ASP A 76 -10.91 -0.41 14.74
N ILE A 77 -9.74 -0.51 14.10
CA ILE A 77 -9.12 -1.80 13.78
C ILE A 77 -8.56 -2.54 15.00
N LEU A 78 -8.28 -1.81 16.08
CA LEU A 78 -7.75 -2.41 17.32
C LEU A 78 -8.85 -3.07 18.13
N LYS A 79 -10.08 -2.54 18.02
CA LYS A 79 -11.28 -3.08 18.69
C LYS A 79 -12.00 -4.12 17.83
N TYR A 80 -12.11 -3.87 16.52
CA TYR A 80 -12.90 -4.69 15.58
C TYR A 80 -12.07 -5.20 14.39
N PRO A 81 -10.96 -5.94 14.64
CA PRO A 81 -10.01 -6.32 13.57
C PRO A 81 -10.65 -7.19 12.49
N ASN A 82 -11.56 -8.09 12.85
CA ASN A 82 -12.22 -8.98 11.87
C ASN A 82 -13.20 -8.24 10.95
N GLN A 83 -13.80 -7.15 11.42
CA GLN A 83 -14.64 -6.28 10.60
C GLN A 83 -13.77 -5.45 9.66
N ALA A 84 -12.71 -4.85 10.18
CA ALA A 84 -11.79 -4.02 9.41
C ALA A 84 -11.08 -4.80 8.30
N LYS A 85 -10.65 -6.05 8.55
CA LYS A 85 -9.98 -6.93 7.56
C LYS A 85 -10.80 -7.18 6.28
N LYS A 86 -12.11 -7.03 6.33
CA LYS A 86 -12.98 -7.13 5.15
C LYS A 86 -12.94 -5.87 4.28
N MET A 87 -12.48 -4.76 4.83
CA MET A 87 -12.49 -3.44 4.18
C MET A 87 -11.17 -3.08 3.51
N PHE A 88 -10.09 -3.77 3.87
CA PHE A 88 -8.78 -3.52 3.29
C PHE A 88 -8.12 -4.77 2.71
N GLY A 89 -7.28 -4.57 1.71
CA GLY A 89 -6.36 -5.57 1.17
C GLY A 89 -4.92 -5.22 1.53
N LEU A 90 -4.06 -6.23 1.56
CA LEU A 90 -2.62 -6.07 1.76
C LEU A 90 -1.86 -6.79 0.65
N VAL A 91 -0.95 -6.07 0.02
CA VAL A 91 0.04 -6.59 -0.93
C VAL A 91 1.41 -6.39 -0.28
N PRO A 92 1.93 -7.40 0.41
CA PRO A 92 3.21 -7.29 1.10
C PRO A 92 4.39 -7.30 0.12
N GLN A 93 5.55 -6.83 0.59
CA GLN A 93 6.80 -6.81 -0.16
C GLN A 93 7.22 -8.23 -0.60
N ASP A 94 7.12 -9.20 0.30
CA ASP A 94 7.34 -10.60 -0.06
C ASP A 94 6.12 -11.18 -0.76
N ILE A 95 6.36 -12.11 -1.69
CA ILE A 95 5.28 -12.79 -2.40
C ILE A 95 4.53 -13.74 -1.45
N ALA A 96 3.31 -13.37 -1.09
CA ALA A 96 2.47 -14.12 -0.15
C ALA A 96 1.55 -15.12 -0.87
N LEU A 97 2.12 -15.91 -1.80
CA LEU A 97 1.41 -16.92 -2.57
C LEU A 97 2.02 -18.30 -2.34
N TYR A 98 1.21 -19.33 -2.46
CA TYR A 98 1.66 -20.72 -2.44
C TYR A 98 2.34 -21.06 -3.77
N PRO A 99 3.66 -21.30 -3.81
CA PRO A 99 4.40 -21.43 -5.06
C PRO A 99 4.02 -22.69 -5.85
N ASN A 100 3.60 -23.75 -5.18
CA ASN A 100 3.19 -25.01 -5.80
C ASN A 100 1.76 -25.02 -6.34
N LEU A 101 0.97 -24.01 -6.01
CA LEU A 101 -0.36 -23.81 -6.57
C LEU A 101 -0.29 -22.91 -7.81
N THR A 102 -1.29 -23.04 -8.69
CA THR A 102 -1.50 -22.11 -9.80
C THR A 102 -1.99 -20.74 -9.28
N ALA A 103 -1.94 -19.70 -10.11
CA ALA A 103 -2.51 -18.41 -9.72
C ALA A 103 -4.02 -18.52 -9.46
N ARG A 104 -4.75 -19.26 -10.29
CA ARG A 104 -6.18 -19.53 -10.12
C ARG A 104 -6.48 -20.24 -8.81
N GLU A 105 -5.70 -21.25 -8.43
CA GLU A 105 -5.86 -21.97 -7.17
C GLU A 105 -5.55 -21.07 -5.96
N ASN A 106 -4.46 -20.28 -6.02
CA ASN A 106 -4.14 -19.29 -4.99
C ASN A 106 -5.30 -18.33 -4.77
N LEU A 107 -5.79 -17.68 -5.84
CA LEU A 107 -6.90 -16.74 -5.75
C LEU A 107 -8.18 -17.44 -5.26
N SER A 108 -8.45 -18.67 -5.69
CA SER A 108 -9.61 -19.44 -5.22
C SER A 108 -9.49 -19.75 -3.73
N TYR A 109 -8.30 -20.07 -3.24
CA TYR A 109 -8.03 -20.32 -1.83
C TYR A 109 -8.29 -19.05 -0.99
N PHE A 110 -7.66 -17.92 -1.36
CA PHE A 110 -7.84 -16.67 -0.63
C PHE A 110 -9.29 -16.17 -0.71
N GLY A 111 -9.94 -16.28 -1.87
CA GLY A 111 -11.35 -15.90 -2.00
C GLY A 111 -12.27 -16.66 -1.05
N ARG A 112 -12.02 -17.96 -0.85
CA ARG A 112 -12.76 -18.76 0.13
C ARG A 112 -12.53 -18.30 1.57
N LEU A 113 -11.32 -17.85 1.93
CA LEU A 113 -11.05 -17.29 3.26
C LEU A 113 -11.84 -16.00 3.50
N TYR A 114 -12.06 -15.19 2.45
CA TYR A 114 -12.93 -14.00 2.51
C TYR A 114 -14.43 -14.32 2.35
N GLY A 115 -14.80 -15.60 2.29
CA GLY A 115 -16.19 -16.04 2.24
C GLY A 115 -16.81 -16.09 0.84
N LEU A 116 -16.03 -15.88 -0.23
CA LEU A 116 -16.51 -16.06 -1.60
C LEU A 116 -16.75 -17.55 -1.89
N ARG A 117 -17.85 -17.88 -2.60
CA ARG A 117 -18.25 -19.24 -2.94
C ARG A 117 -18.87 -19.31 -4.34
N GLY A 118 -18.93 -20.52 -4.89
CA GLY A 118 -19.67 -20.82 -6.13
C GLY A 118 -19.26 -19.95 -7.33
N GLU A 119 -20.23 -19.52 -8.10
CA GLU A 119 -20.00 -18.71 -9.32
C GLU A 119 -19.41 -17.34 -9.01
N ARG A 120 -19.80 -16.72 -7.87
CA ARG A 120 -19.22 -15.43 -7.45
C ARG A 120 -17.71 -15.54 -7.23
N LEU A 121 -17.22 -16.64 -6.67
CA LEU A 121 -15.78 -16.87 -6.52
C LEU A 121 -15.09 -17.03 -7.88
N LYS A 122 -15.64 -17.83 -8.76
CA LYS A 122 -15.08 -18.08 -10.10
C LYS A 122 -15.02 -16.78 -10.92
N GLN A 123 -16.09 -16.01 -10.90
CA GLN A 123 -16.15 -14.73 -11.58
C GLN A 123 -15.11 -13.76 -11.03
N ARG A 124 -15.03 -13.62 -9.70
CA ARG A 124 -14.08 -12.71 -9.08
C ARG A 124 -12.62 -13.08 -9.33
N VAL A 125 -12.30 -14.37 -9.34
CA VAL A 125 -10.97 -14.87 -9.71
C VAL A 125 -10.63 -14.51 -11.16
N ARG A 126 -11.57 -14.67 -12.08
CA ARG A 126 -11.39 -14.31 -13.50
C ARG A 126 -11.13 -12.81 -13.65
N GLU A 127 -11.97 -11.96 -13.06
CA GLU A 127 -11.83 -10.50 -13.08
C GLU A 127 -10.47 -10.04 -12.54
N CYS A 128 -9.99 -10.64 -11.44
CA CYS A 128 -8.70 -10.28 -10.86
C CYS A 128 -7.52 -10.71 -11.76
N LEU A 129 -7.59 -11.89 -12.37
CA LEU A 129 -6.58 -12.36 -13.30
C LEU A 129 -6.52 -11.47 -14.55
N GLU A 130 -7.68 -11.11 -15.10
CA GLU A 130 -7.80 -10.20 -16.24
C GLU A 130 -7.25 -8.80 -15.91
N LEU A 131 -7.63 -8.25 -14.76
CA LEU A 131 -7.12 -6.95 -14.32
C LEU A 131 -5.59 -6.92 -14.28
N VAL A 132 -4.93 -8.00 -13.85
CA VAL A 132 -3.47 -8.04 -13.75
C VAL A 132 -2.78 -8.64 -14.99
N GLY A 133 -3.53 -9.04 -16.03
CA GLY A 133 -3.03 -9.62 -17.28
C GLY A 133 -2.31 -10.95 -17.06
N LEU A 134 -2.97 -11.89 -16.37
CA LEU A 134 -2.45 -13.22 -16.08
C LEU A 134 -3.40 -14.35 -16.53
N GLU A 135 -4.34 -14.07 -17.45
CA GLU A 135 -5.33 -15.06 -17.91
C GLU A 135 -4.66 -16.29 -18.54
N GLU A 136 -3.73 -16.07 -19.48
CA GLU A 136 -3.01 -17.14 -20.18
C GLU A 136 -2.09 -17.95 -19.26
N GLY A 137 -1.62 -17.33 -18.19
CA GLY A 137 -0.77 -17.95 -17.18
C GLY A 137 -1.53 -18.55 -16.00
N ALA A 138 -2.84 -18.34 -15.89
CA ALA A 138 -3.64 -18.59 -14.69
C ALA A 138 -3.51 -20.02 -14.14
N ASP A 139 -3.31 -21.00 -15.01
CA ASP A 139 -3.24 -22.43 -14.69
C ASP A 139 -1.80 -22.98 -14.62
N LYS A 140 -0.78 -22.08 -14.73
CA LYS A 140 0.62 -22.42 -14.45
C LYS A 140 0.92 -22.21 -12.97
N ARG A 141 1.77 -23.06 -12.40
CA ARG A 141 2.20 -22.95 -10.99
C ARG A 141 3.01 -21.69 -10.77
N VAL A 142 2.79 -20.99 -9.64
CA VAL A 142 3.40 -19.70 -9.32
C VAL A 142 4.93 -19.78 -9.24
N PHE A 143 5.53 -20.93 -8.88
CA PHE A 143 6.98 -21.06 -8.87
C PHE A 143 7.61 -20.87 -10.27
N THR A 144 6.87 -21.16 -11.38
CA THR A 144 7.33 -20.97 -12.76
C THR A 144 7.21 -19.53 -13.27
N TYR A 145 6.60 -18.64 -12.49
CA TYR A 145 6.37 -17.26 -12.87
C TYR A 145 7.64 -16.43 -12.82
N SER A 146 7.77 -15.45 -13.74
CA SER A 146 8.74 -14.38 -13.61
C SER A 146 8.47 -13.52 -12.36
N GLY A 147 9.44 -12.73 -11.93
CA GLY A 147 9.27 -11.81 -10.80
C GLY A 147 8.06 -10.89 -10.98
N GLY A 148 7.92 -10.29 -12.18
CA GLY A 148 6.79 -9.44 -12.51
C GLY A 148 5.45 -10.18 -12.51
N MET A 149 5.39 -11.42 -12.98
CA MET A 149 4.17 -12.25 -12.90
C MET A 149 3.80 -12.55 -11.45
N LYS A 150 4.78 -12.87 -10.60
CA LYS A 150 4.55 -13.11 -9.15
C LYS A 150 4.00 -11.86 -8.47
N ARG A 151 4.56 -10.68 -8.75
CA ARG A 151 4.07 -9.40 -8.21
C ARG A 151 2.64 -9.11 -8.64
N ARG A 152 2.31 -9.32 -9.91
CA ARG A 152 0.95 -9.15 -10.43
C ARG A 152 -0.04 -10.13 -9.80
N ALA A 153 0.34 -11.38 -9.61
CA ALA A 153 -0.49 -12.36 -8.93
C ALA A 153 -0.69 -12.01 -7.44
N ASN A 154 0.35 -11.47 -6.77
CA ASN A 154 0.26 -10.98 -5.40
C ASN A 154 -0.72 -9.79 -5.28
N LEU A 155 -0.68 -8.86 -6.24
CA LEU A 155 -1.66 -7.76 -6.34
C LEU A 155 -3.08 -8.30 -6.51
N ALA A 156 -3.29 -9.29 -7.42
CA ALA A 156 -4.59 -9.92 -7.63
C ALA A 156 -5.18 -10.53 -6.35
N ALA A 157 -4.33 -11.18 -5.53
CA ALA A 157 -4.75 -11.71 -4.24
C ALA A 157 -5.19 -10.61 -3.26
N GLY A 158 -4.48 -9.47 -3.23
CA GLY A 158 -4.79 -8.33 -2.35
C GLY A 158 -6.13 -7.65 -2.66
N ILE A 159 -6.58 -7.69 -3.93
CA ILE A 159 -7.82 -7.03 -4.38
C ILE A 159 -9.03 -7.97 -4.52
N LEU A 160 -8.84 -9.25 -4.28
CA LEU A 160 -9.81 -10.31 -4.60
C LEU A 160 -11.18 -10.11 -3.92
N HIS A 161 -11.19 -9.66 -2.68
CA HIS A 161 -12.41 -9.44 -1.88
C HIS A 161 -13.00 -8.03 -2.04
N SER A 162 -12.56 -7.27 -3.05
CA SER A 162 -13.02 -5.90 -3.35
C SER A 162 -12.84 -4.94 -2.17
N PRO A 163 -11.61 -4.75 -1.69
CA PRO A 163 -11.34 -3.86 -0.56
C PRO A 163 -11.62 -2.39 -0.92
N ARG A 164 -11.93 -1.57 0.09
CA ARG A 164 -12.05 -0.12 -0.04
C ARG A 164 -10.71 0.60 0.15
N VAL A 165 -9.80 -0.01 0.90
CA VAL A 165 -8.43 0.48 1.13
C VAL A 165 -7.43 -0.60 0.75
N LEU A 166 -6.35 -0.26 0.05
CA LEU A 166 -5.31 -1.20 -0.35
C LEU A 166 -3.94 -0.73 0.18
N PHE A 167 -3.30 -1.58 0.96
CA PHE A 167 -1.92 -1.40 1.41
C PHE A 167 -0.97 -2.08 0.43
N LEU A 168 0.02 -1.35 -0.07
CA LEU A 168 0.99 -1.79 -1.06
C LEU A 168 2.40 -1.53 -0.51
N ASP A 169 3.07 -2.58 -0.05
CA ASP A 169 4.42 -2.46 0.51
C ASP A 169 5.46 -2.80 -0.57
N GLU A 170 6.04 -1.76 -1.18
CA GLU A 170 7.05 -1.83 -2.25
C GLU A 170 6.67 -2.81 -3.38
N PRO A 171 5.50 -2.68 -4.03
CA PRO A 171 4.95 -3.72 -4.90
C PRO A 171 5.72 -3.88 -6.22
N THR A 172 6.64 -2.98 -6.54
CA THR A 172 7.41 -2.93 -7.79
C THR A 172 8.89 -3.26 -7.60
N VAL A 173 9.31 -3.53 -6.36
CA VAL A 173 10.72 -3.80 -6.07
C VAL A 173 11.17 -5.13 -6.71
N GLY A 174 12.37 -5.12 -7.32
CA GLY A 174 12.99 -6.34 -7.87
C GLY A 174 12.39 -6.86 -9.16
N ILE A 175 11.68 -6.03 -9.93
CA ILE A 175 11.12 -6.39 -11.24
C ILE A 175 11.62 -5.45 -12.34
N ASP A 176 11.52 -5.92 -13.58
CA ASP A 176 11.90 -5.15 -14.77
C ASP A 176 10.98 -3.94 -15.01
N ALA A 177 11.45 -2.97 -15.81
CA ALA A 177 10.74 -1.73 -16.10
C ALA A 177 9.36 -1.96 -16.76
N GLN A 178 9.24 -2.98 -17.63
CA GLN A 178 7.97 -3.28 -18.30
C GLN A 178 6.93 -3.79 -17.29
N SER A 179 7.31 -4.72 -16.41
CA SER A 179 6.46 -5.25 -15.34
C SER A 179 6.07 -4.16 -14.34
N ARG A 180 7.02 -3.26 -13.99
CA ARG A 180 6.77 -2.08 -13.14
C ARG A 180 5.69 -1.18 -13.74
N ASN A 181 5.86 -0.75 -14.99
CA ASN A 181 4.91 0.10 -15.69
C ASN A 181 3.51 -0.53 -15.78
N MET A 182 3.45 -1.85 -15.97
CA MET A 182 2.19 -2.57 -16.00
C MET A 182 1.48 -2.49 -14.64
N ILE A 183 2.18 -2.72 -13.52
CA ILE A 183 1.62 -2.61 -12.17
C ILE A 183 1.11 -1.18 -11.92
N LEU A 184 1.92 -0.15 -12.20
CA LEU A 184 1.53 1.25 -11.99
C LEU A 184 0.25 1.61 -12.76
N LYS A 185 0.13 1.18 -14.03
CA LYS A 185 -1.09 1.36 -14.82
C LYS A 185 -2.30 0.66 -14.19
N ARG A 186 -2.15 -0.56 -13.65
CA ARG A 186 -3.25 -1.27 -12.97
C ARG A 186 -3.67 -0.59 -11.67
N LEU A 187 -2.72 -0.04 -10.91
CA LEU A 187 -3.04 0.77 -9.72
C LEU A 187 -3.81 2.04 -10.09
N SER A 188 -3.47 2.70 -11.21
CA SER A 188 -4.25 3.85 -11.71
C SER A 188 -5.70 3.47 -12.06
N VAL A 189 -5.93 2.29 -12.65
CA VAL A 189 -7.29 1.76 -12.92
C VAL A 189 -8.04 1.50 -11.61
N LEU A 190 -7.39 0.90 -10.62
CA LEU A 190 -7.98 0.65 -9.30
C LEU A 190 -8.35 1.96 -8.58
N LYS A 191 -7.52 3.01 -8.70
CA LYS A 191 -7.84 4.36 -8.20
C LYS A 191 -9.11 4.89 -8.83
N GLN A 192 -9.24 4.79 -10.16
CA GLN A 192 -10.43 5.25 -10.88
C GLN A 192 -11.70 4.50 -10.47
N SER A 193 -11.58 3.25 -10.01
CA SER A 193 -12.69 2.48 -9.44
C SER A 193 -13.03 2.86 -7.98
N GLY A 194 -12.35 3.87 -7.41
CA GLY A 194 -12.63 4.41 -6.07
C GLY A 194 -11.88 3.75 -4.91
N ILE A 195 -10.92 2.87 -5.19
CA ILE A 195 -10.08 2.25 -4.15
C ILE A 195 -9.06 3.27 -3.66
N SER A 196 -9.02 3.51 -2.34
CA SER A 196 -7.98 4.32 -1.71
C SER A 196 -6.74 3.46 -1.42
N MET A 197 -5.53 4.01 -1.58
CA MET A 197 -4.31 3.21 -1.47
C MET A 197 -3.27 3.90 -0.61
N ILE A 198 -2.52 3.09 0.16
CA ILE A 198 -1.23 3.48 0.72
C ILE A 198 -0.15 2.75 -0.06
N TYR A 199 0.73 3.50 -0.68
CA TYR A 199 1.77 3.01 -1.56
C TYR A 199 3.13 3.33 -0.97
N THR A 200 3.89 2.32 -0.52
CA THR A 200 5.27 2.53 -0.11
C THR A 200 6.20 2.30 -1.29
N THR A 201 7.15 3.18 -1.45
CA THR A 201 8.23 3.04 -2.44
C THR A 201 9.46 3.82 -2.00
N HIS A 202 10.59 3.48 -2.57
CA HIS A 202 11.80 4.29 -2.54
C HIS A 202 12.13 4.87 -3.94
N TYR A 203 11.29 4.61 -4.95
CA TYR A 203 11.41 5.20 -6.30
C TYR A 203 10.56 6.48 -6.39
N MET A 204 11.23 7.64 -6.48
CA MET A 204 10.55 8.94 -6.48
C MET A 204 9.68 9.14 -7.72
N GLU A 205 10.14 8.67 -8.88
CA GLU A 205 9.38 8.69 -10.13
C GLU A 205 8.02 7.99 -10.04
N GLU A 206 7.95 6.86 -9.31
CA GLU A 206 6.69 6.16 -9.08
C GLU A 206 5.73 7.00 -8.23
N ALA A 207 6.27 7.65 -7.19
CA ALA A 207 5.47 8.49 -6.31
C ALA A 207 4.95 9.74 -7.03
N GLU A 208 5.77 10.39 -7.85
CA GLU A 208 5.35 11.53 -8.67
C GLU A 208 4.28 11.14 -9.70
N PHE A 209 4.41 9.97 -10.31
CA PHE A 209 3.47 9.48 -11.31
C PHE A 209 2.12 9.08 -10.69
N LEU A 210 2.13 8.42 -9.54
CA LEU A 210 0.97 7.68 -9.03
C LEU A 210 0.26 8.39 -7.87
N CYS A 211 1.04 9.01 -6.96
CA CYS A 211 0.53 9.48 -5.69
C CYS A 211 -0.12 10.86 -5.80
N SER A 212 -1.29 11.01 -5.20
CA SER A 212 -1.97 12.31 -5.07
C SER A 212 -1.33 13.16 -3.99
N ARG A 213 -1.00 12.55 -2.86
CA ARG A 213 -0.29 13.12 -1.72
C ARG A 213 0.78 12.15 -1.25
N ILE A 214 1.82 12.70 -0.61
CA ILE A 214 2.93 11.90 -0.07
C ILE A 214 3.25 12.31 1.37
N ALA A 215 3.86 11.40 2.11
CA ALA A 215 4.60 11.69 3.31
C ALA A 215 6.02 11.12 3.19
N ILE A 216 7.02 11.91 3.58
CA ILE A 216 8.40 11.46 3.72
C ILE A 216 8.61 11.08 5.18
N ILE A 217 9.00 9.82 5.41
CA ILE A 217 9.30 9.30 6.73
C ILE A 217 10.80 9.04 6.87
N ASP A 218 11.38 9.51 7.95
CA ASP A 218 12.74 9.14 8.37
C ASP A 218 12.77 8.89 9.89
N GLN A 219 13.53 7.88 10.31
CA GLN A 219 13.70 7.47 11.72
C GLN A 219 12.38 7.36 12.50
N GLY A 220 11.33 6.84 11.84
CA GLY A 220 10.01 6.62 12.42
C GLY A 220 9.14 7.87 12.56
N ARG A 221 9.50 9.00 11.97
CA ARG A 221 8.74 10.26 11.98
C ARG A 221 8.44 10.73 10.57
N ILE A 222 7.26 11.29 10.37
CA ILE A 222 6.96 12.04 9.15
C ILE A 222 7.68 13.39 9.25
N ILE A 223 8.54 13.69 8.27
CA ILE A 223 9.34 14.91 8.20
C ILE A 223 8.80 15.92 7.18
N ALA A 224 8.01 15.44 6.19
CA ALA A 224 7.25 16.28 5.26
C ALA A 224 6.00 15.54 4.81
N GLN A 225 4.91 16.26 4.56
CA GLN A 225 3.67 15.69 4.03
C GLN A 225 2.91 16.75 3.22
N GLY A 226 2.43 16.39 2.03
CA GLY A 226 1.68 17.30 1.15
C GLY A 226 1.55 16.77 -0.27
N LEU A 227 1.13 17.64 -1.19
CA LEU A 227 1.17 17.35 -2.63
C LEU A 227 2.63 17.36 -3.10
N PRO A 228 3.08 16.43 -3.95
CA PRO A 228 4.48 16.38 -4.40
C PRO A 228 4.97 17.73 -4.96
N LYS A 229 4.19 18.37 -5.81
CA LYS A 229 4.53 19.67 -6.42
C LYS A 229 4.70 20.77 -5.39
N GLU A 230 3.76 20.89 -4.46
CA GLU A 230 3.82 21.93 -3.39
C GLU A 230 5.03 21.73 -2.48
N LEU A 231 5.36 20.48 -2.16
CA LEU A 231 6.53 20.17 -1.34
C LEU A 231 7.84 20.54 -2.04
N ILE A 232 7.94 20.32 -3.36
CA ILE A 232 9.11 20.73 -4.15
C ILE A 232 9.20 22.26 -4.19
N GLU A 233 8.11 22.97 -4.48
CA GLU A 233 8.06 24.43 -4.54
C GLU A 233 8.42 25.13 -3.21
N GLN A 234 8.03 24.53 -2.08
CA GLN A 234 8.36 25.02 -0.74
C GLN A 234 9.84 24.86 -0.36
N HIS A 235 10.63 24.13 -1.16
CA HIS A 235 12.04 23.85 -0.87
C HIS A 235 12.95 24.37 -1.98
N PRO A 236 13.38 25.65 -1.95
CA PRO A 236 14.24 26.23 -2.96
C PRO A 236 15.50 25.40 -3.23
N GLY A 237 15.82 25.22 -4.51
CA GLY A 237 16.95 24.42 -4.96
C GLY A 237 16.65 22.93 -5.20
N CYS A 238 15.38 22.49 -5.03
CA CYS A 238 14.93 21.16 -5.46
C CYS A 238 14.23 21.29 -6.81
N SER A 239 14.62 20.44 -7.77
CA SER A 239 14.02 20.37 -9.10
C SER A 239 12.94 19.29 -9.20
N ASP A 240 13.03 18.28 -8.36
CA ASP A 240 12.16 17.10 -8.32
C ASP A 240 12.04 16.52 -6.91
N LEU A 241 11.28 15.44 -6.78
CA LEU A 241 11.07 14.76 -5.51
C LEU A 241 12.33 14.06 -5.00
N ALA A 242 13.26 13.67 -5.88
CA ALA A 242 14.51 13.04 -5.49
C ALA A 242 15.45 14.05 -4.82
N ASP A 243 15.55 15.27 -5.35
CA ASP A 243 16.28 16.38 -4.73
C ASP A 243 15.70 16.72 -3.35
N LEU A 244 14.36 16.83 -3.27
CA LEU A 244 13.68 17.09 -2.01
C LEU A 244 13.98 16.01 -0.97
N PHE A 245 13.87 14.76 -1.39
CA PHE A 245 14.14 13.61 -0.52
C PHE A 245 15.58 13.63 0.02
N LEU A 246 16.55 13.86 -0.87
CA LEU A 246 17.97 13.96 -0.50
C LEU A 246 18.20 15.11 0.48
N LYS A 247 17.60 16.26 0.23
CA LYS A 247 17.71 17.45 1.09
C LYS A 247 17.16 17.21 2.50
N LEU A 248 16.01 16.53 2.61
CA LEU A 248 15.33 16.31 3.88
C LEU A 248 15.94 15.16 4.69
N THR A 249 16.42 14.10 4.03
CA THR A 249 16.93 12.91 4.72
C THR A 249 18.46 12.86 4.84
N GLY A 250 19.17 13.68 4.05
CA GLY A 250 20.64 13.63 3.95
C GLY A 250 21.16 12.31 3.35
N LYS A 251 20.28 11.48 2.80
CA LYS A 251 20.61 10.14 2.29
C LYS A 251 20.18 10.03 0.84
N ARG A 252 21.08 9.63 -0.04
CA ARG A 252 20.70 9.12 -1.36
C ARG A 252 19.95 7.80 -1.17
N LEU A 253 18.88 7.62 -1.94
CA LEU A 253 18.28 6.30 -2.07
C LEU A 253 19.35 5.39 -2.65
N ARG A 254 19.68 4.33 -1.96
CA ARG A 254 20.57 3.28 -2.47
C ARG A 254 19.68 2.33 -3.26
N ASP A 255 20.07 2.10 -4.50
CA ASP A 255 19.55 1.04 -5.37
C ASP A 255 19.65 -0.34 -4.71
#